data_5cfd0e9a6ee022f6f25af6e7148b3663
#
_entry.id   5cfd0e9a6ee022f6f25af6e7148b3663
#
_cell.length_a   1.000
_cell.length_b   1.000
_cell.length_c   1.000
_cell.angle_alpha   90.00
_cell.angle_beta   90.00
_cell.angle_gamma   90.00
#
_symmetry.space_group_name_H-M   'P 1'
#
loop_
_entity.id
_entity.type
_entity.pdbx_description
1 polymer ?
#
loop_
_entity_poly.entity_id
_entity_poly.type
_entity_poly.pdbx_seq_one_letter_code
_entity_poly.pdbx_strand_id
1 'polypeptide(L)'
;RSIFARGEGGFGGDRGPSAGVAIPDREPDLEIDVPTLPQQALLYRLCGDRNPLHSDPEFASAAGFPRPILHGLCTYGMTCKALVDTLLDGDAAALGSYGARMAGVVFPGETLRVTAWKGDDGYVGNVTVPARDNAVALGDVEFRSV
;
A
#
# COMPACT_ATOMS: atom_id res chain seq x y z
N ARG A 1 3.96 -12.93 -6.54
CA ARG A 1 3.57 -12.74 -5.13
C ARG A 1 4.62 -13.37 -4.23
N SER A 2 5.21 -12.61 -3.31
CA SER A 2 6.18 -13.11 -2.33
C SER A 2 5.52 -13.17 -0.95
N ILE A 3 5.83 -14.22 -0.19
CA ILE A 3 5.38 -14.39 1.20
C ILE A 3 6.62 -14.42 2.08
N PHE A 4 6.61 -13.59 3.13
CA PHE A 4 7.68 -13.58 4.12
C PHE A 4 7.26 -14.41 5.35
N ALA A 5 7.98 -15.50 5.62
CA ALA A 5 7.76 -16.34 6.79
C ALA A 5 8.75 -15.94 7.90
N ARG A 6 8.23 -15.33 8.97
CA ARG A 6 9.05 -14.93 10.13
C ARG A 6 9.55 -16.14 10.88
N GLY A 7 10.84 -16.12 11.24
CA GLY A 7 11.47 -17.19 12.03
C GLY A 7 11.91 -18.42 11.22
N GLU A 8 11.60 -18.49 9.94
CA GLU A 8 11.90 -19.64 9.07
C GLU A 8 13.17 -19.42 8.22
N GLY A 9 13.96 -18.40 8.54
CA GLY A 9 15.21 -18.08 7.87
C GLY A 9 16.44 -18.66 8.56
N GLY A 10 17.64 -18.29 8.07
CA GLY A 10 18.91 -18.65 8.70
C GLY A 10 19.53 -19.98 8.22
N PHE A 11 18.91 -20.65 7.25
CA PHE A 11 19.41 -21.91 6.66
C PHE A 11 20.45 -21.72 5.54
N GLY A 12 20.85 -20.48 5.26
CA GLY A 12 21.76 -20.15 4.14
C GLY A 12 21.01 -19.95 2.83
N GLY A 13 21.75 -19.56 1.80
CA GLY A 13 21.23 -19.27 0.45
C GLY A 13 21.46 -17.81 0.06
N ASP A 14 21.47 -17.56 -1.25
CA ASP A 14 21.66 -16.22 -1.78
C ASP A 14 20.39 -15.37 -1.52
N ARG A 15 20.62 -14.10 -1.17
CA ARG A 15 19.53 -13.11 -1.21
C ARG A 15 19.10 -12.95 -2.65
N GLY A 16 17.82 -13.20 -2.90
CA GLY A 16 17.25 -12.90 -4.22
C GLY A 16 17.45 -11.42 -4.61
N PRO A 17 17.22 -11.08 -5.88
CA PRO A 17 17.41 -9.71 -6.35
C PRO A 17 16.53 -8.76 -5.52
N SER A 18 17.16 -7.74 -4.92
CA SER A 18 16.48 -6.64 -4.28
C SER A 18 16.15 -5.62 -5.37
N ALA A 19 15.01 -5.77 -6.00
CA ALA A 19 14.49 -4.79 -6.94
C ALA A 19 13.69 -3.73 -6.17
N GLY A 20 14.38 -2.79 -5.53
CA GLY A 20 13.74 -1.57 -5.06
C GLY A 20 13.54 -0.62 -6.24
N VAL A 21 12.40 0.06 -6.28
CA VAL A 21 12.16 1.13 -7.24
C VAL A 21 12.91 2.38 -6.77
N ALA A 22 13.74 2.95 -7.64
CA ALA A 22 14.42 4.20 -7.34
C ALA A 22 13.43 5.37 -7.40
N ILE A 23 13.26 6.06 -6.29
CA ILE A 23 12.47 7.30 -6.23
C ILE A 23 13.36 8.46 -6.68
N PRO A 24 12.95 9.27 -7.66
CA PRO A 24 13.72 10.43 -8.11
C PRO A 24 13.93 11.47 -7.01
N ASP A 25 15.12 12.10 -6.98
CA ASP A 25 15.44 13.22 -6.09
C ASP A 25 14.99 14.56 -6.75
N ARG A 26 13.69 14.72 -6.86
CA ARG A 26 13.03 15.94 -7.36
C ARG A 26 11.61 16.01 -6.81
N GLU A 27 10.95 17.15 -6.95
CA GLU A 27 9.53 17.29 -6.62
C GLU A 27 8.70 16.25 -7.37
N PRO A 28 7.66 15.69 -6.72
CA PRO A 28 6.75 14.75 -7.34
C PRO A 28 5.93 15.39 -8.45
N ASP A 29 5.56 14.61 -9.45
CA ASP A 29 4.63 15.05 -10.49
C ASP A 29 3.17 14.96 -10.04
N LEU A 30 2.90 14.17 -8.99
CA LEU A 30 1.57 13.90 -8.49
C LEU A 30 1.57 13.63 -6.99
N GLU A 31 0.66 14.31 -6.29
CA GLU A 31 0.27 13.98 -4.91
C GLU A 31 -1.24 13.84 -4.81
N ILE A 32 -1.73 12.77 -4.19
CA ILE A 32 -3.15 12.51 -3.97
C ILE A 32 -3.37 12.12 -2.52
N ASP A 33 -4.24 12.83 -1.82
CA ASP A 33 -4.70 12.45 -0.49
C ASP A 33 -5.95 11.56 -0.61
N VAL A 34 -5.85 10.35 -0.05
CA VAL A 34 -6.89 9.32 -0.07
C VAL A 34 -7.34 9.03 1.37
N PRO A 35 -8.41 9.65 1.85
CA PRO A 35 -8.90 9.39 3.20
C PRO A 35 -9.49 7.98 3.29
N THR A 36 -9.15 7.25 4.36
CA THR A 36 -9.82 6.00 4.70
C THR A 36 -10.95 6.25 5.70
N LEU A 37 -12.00 5.44 5.65
CA LEU A 37 -13.09 5.54 6.62
C LEU A 37 -12.69 4.91 7.96
N PRO A 38 -13.18 5.40 9.11
CA PRO A 38 -12.97 4.75 10.40
C PRO A 38 -13.42 3.28 10.42
N GLN A 39 -14.44 2.93 9.64
CA GLN A 39 -14.94 1.58 9.48
C GLN A 39 -14.41 0.85 8.23
N GLN A 40 -13.39 1.38 7.56
CA GLN A 40 -12.89 0.84 6.29
C GLN A 40 -12.51 -0.65 6.36
N ALA A 41 -11.91 -1.08 7.47
CA ALA A 41 -11.54 -2.48 7.65
C ALA A 41 -12.77 -3.40 7.75
N LEU A 42 -13.86 -2.93 8.40
CA LEU A 42 -15.09 -3.69 8.52
C LEU A 42 -15.81 -3.82 7.17
N LEU A 43 -15.75 -2.79 6.33
CA LEU A 43 -16.27 -2.84 4.96
C LEU A 43 -15.44 -3.81 4.10
N TYR A 44 -14.10 -3.70 4.15
CA TYR A 44 -13.23 -4.59 3.37
C TYR A 44 -13.37 -6.06 3.79
N ARG A 45 -13.62 -6.33 5.06
CA ARG A 45 -13.90 -7.67 5.57
C ARG A 45 -15.02 -8.39 4.82
N LEU A 46 -15.98 -7.66 4.27
CA LEU A 46 -17.09 -8.22 3.48
C LEU A 46 -16.60 -8.86 2.17
N CYS A 47 -15.39 -8.52 1.70
CA CYS A 47 -14.74 -9.16 0.56
C CYS A 47 -14.17 -10.55 0.88
N GLY A 48 -14.32 -11.06 2.12
CA GLY A 48 -13.97 -12.41 2.52
C GLY A 48 -12.76 -12.53 3.47
N ASP A 49 -11.94 -11.50 3.62
CA ASP A 49 -10.82 -11.52 4.59
C ASP A 49 -11.35 -11.19 6.00
N ARG A 50 -11.56 -12.24 6.79
CA ARG A 50 -12.13 -12.16 8.14
C ARG A 50 -11.07 -12.26 9.24
N ASN A 51 -9.80 -12.04 8.93
CA ASN A 51 -8.73 -12.06 9.94
C ASN A 51 -9.05 -11.09 11.08
N PRO A 52 -9.11 -11.56 12.35
CA PRO A 52 -9.46 -10.74 13.50
C PRO A 52 -8.48 -9.57 13.75
N LEU A 53 -7.28 -9.61 13.21
CA LEU A 53 -6.31 -8.53 13.26
C LEU A 53 -6.87 -7.18 12.77
N HIS A 54 -7.88 -7.22 11.92
CA HIS A 54 -8.49 -6.04 11.29
C HIS A 54 -9.80 -5.60 11.95
N SER A 55 -10.28 -6.32 12.97
CA SER A 55 -11.60 -6.05 13.58
C SER A 55 -11.66 -6.24 15.09
N ASP A 56 -10.74 -7.00 15.67
CA ASP A 56 -10.74 -7.36 17.10
C ASP A 56 -9.60 -6.62 17.82
N PRO A 57 -9.93 -5.69 18.74
CA PRO A 57 -8.92 -4.94 19.49
C PRO A 57 -8.01 -5.81 20.38
N GLU A 58 -8.55 -6.88 20.97
CA GLU A 58 -7.77 -7.77 21.84
C GLU A 58 -6.76 -8.55 21.01
N PHE A 59 -7.20 -9.07 19.86
CA PHE A 59 -6.32 -9.77 18.92
C PHE A 59 -5.24 -8.84 18.35
N ALA A 60 -5.60 -7.61 17.98
CA ALA A 60 -4.64 -6.63 17.48
C ALA A 60 -3.60 -6.27 18.54
N SER A 61 -4.04 -6.09 19.80
CA SER A 61 -3.15 -5.82 20.94
C SER A 61 -2.18 -7.00 21.20
N ALA A 62 -2.67 -8.23 21.17
CA ALA A 62 -1.83 -9.42 21.31
C ALA A 62 -0.80 -9.55 20.16
N ALA A 63 -1.12 -9.02 18.97
CA ALA A 63 -0.22 -8.95 17.83
C ALA A 63 0.74 -7.74 17.86
N GLY A 64 0.70 -6.91 18.92
CA GLY A 64 1.59 -5.75 19.13
C GLY A 64 1.10 -4.46 18.49
N PHE A 65 -0.16 -4.36 18.08
CA PHE A 65 -0.73 -3.14 17.52
C PHE A 65 -1.66 -2.44 18.54
N PRO A 66 -1.67 -1.10 18.60
CA PRO A 66 -2.50 -0.36 19.56
C PRO A 66 -4.01 -0.47 19.27
N ARG A 67 -4.39 -0.85 18.05
CA ARG A 67 -5.76 -1.05 17.58
C ARG A 67 -5.77 -1.86 16.29
N PRO A 68 -6.94 -2.37 15.82
CA PRO A 68 -7.04 -3.07 14.54
C PRO A 68 -6.45 -2.26 13.37
N ILE A 69 -5.68 -2.94 12.53
CA ILE A 69 -5.05 -2.35 11.36
C ILE A 69 -5.91 -2.53 10.11
N LEU A 70 -5.73 -1.68 9.11
CA LEU A 70 -6.36 -1.84 7.80
C LEU A 70 -5.69 -3.01 7.04
N HIS A 71 -6.48 -3.74 6.26
CA HIS A 71 -5.95 -4.78 5.37
C HIS A 71 -4.97 -4.17 4.37
N GLY A 72 -3.82 -4.78 4.20
CA GLY A 72 -2.83 -4.31 3.22
C GLY A 72 -3.37 -4.26 1.79
N LEU A 73 -4.17 -5.27 1.40
CA LEU A 73 -4.82 -5.28 0.08
C LEU A 73 -5.92 -4.22 -0.08
N CYS A 74 -6.53 -3.76 1.02
CA CYS A 74 -7.43 -2.60 0.97
C CYS A 74 -6.65 -1.32 0.63
N THR A 75 -5.54 -1.08 1.33
CA THR A 75 -4.63 0.04 1.02
C THR A 75 -4.14 -0.01 -0.43
N TYR A 76 -3.73 -1.20 -0.88
CA TYR A 76 -3.28 -1.45 -2.25
C TYR A 76 -4.36 -1.09 -3.29
N GLY A 77 -5.60 -1.57 -3.07
CA GLY A 77 -6.72 -1.30 -3.99
C GLY A 77 -7.15 0.17 -4.00
N MET A 78 -7.19 0.83 -2.83
CA MET A 78 -7.51 2.25 -2.73
C MET A 78 -6.48 3.12 -3.47
N THR A 79 -5.20 2.80 -3.34
CA THR A 79 -4.11 3.49 -4.05
C THR A 79 -4.22 3.28 -5.56
N CYS A 80 -4.43 2.03 -6.00
CA CYS A 80 -4.64 1.73 -7.42
C CYS A 80 -5.82 2.52 -8.00
N LYS A 81 -6.95 2.53 -7.30
CA LYS A 81 -8.13 3.32 -7.72
C LYS A 81 -7.81 4.80 -7.85
N ALA A 82 -7.13 5.39 -6.86
CA ALA A 82 -6.78 6.80 -6.89
C ALA A 82 -5.89 7.16 -8.09
N LEU A 83 -4.92 6.30 -8.43
CA LEU A 83 -4.07 6.46 -9.60
C LEU A 83 -4.85 6.30 -10.91
N VAL A 84 -5.73 5.31 -11.01
CA VAL A 84 -6.60 5.12 -12.19
C VAL A 84 -7.52 6.32 -12.38
N ASP A 85 -8.18 6.79 -11.32
CA ASP A 85 -9.09 7.94 -11.39
C ASP A 85 -8.34 9.20 -11.87
N THR A 86 -7.10 9.40 -11.40
CA THR A 86 -6.35 10.64 -11.68
C THR A 86 -5.57 10.59 -12.98
N LEU A 87 -4.97 9.46 -13.32
CA LEU A 87 -4.07 9.35 -14.47
C LEU A 87 -4.75 8.81 -15.73
N LEU A 88 -5.87 8.10 -15.56
CA LEU A 88 -6.60 7.42 -16.64
C LEU A 88 -8.07 7.87 -16.71
N ASP A 89 -8.43 8.99 -16.09
CA ASP A 89 -9.82 9.50 -16.06
C ASP A 89 -10.86 8.44 -15.61
N GLY A 90 -10.43 7.50 -14.75
CA GLY A 90 -11.26 6.38 -14.26
C GLY A 90 -11.36 5.19 -15.20
N ASP A 91 -10.70 5.20 -16.36
CA ASP A 91 -10.70 4.07 -17.29
C ASP A 91 -9.78 2.95 -16.81
N ALA A 92 -10.34 1.99 -16.08
CA ALA A 92 -9.59 0.83 -15.60
C ALA A 92 -9.11 -0.10 -16.75
N ALA A 93 -9.69 -0.02 -17.95
CA ALA A 93 -9.25 -0.82 -19.10
C ALA A 93 -7.93 -0.29 -19.68
N ALA A 94 -7.60 0.97 -19.43
CA ALA A 94 -6.32 1.56 -19.82
C ALA A 94 -5.18 1.24 -18.85
N LEU A 95 -5.43 0.54 -17.73
CA LEU A 95 -4.39 0.10 -16.80
C LEU A 95 -3.63 -1.11 -17.36
N GLY A 96 -2.35 -0.95 -17.66
CA GLY A 96 -1.46 -2.03 -18.10
C GLY A 96 -0.93 -2.87 -16.95
N SER A 97 -0.39 -2.21 -15.92
CA SER A 97 0.09 -2.89 -14.71
C SER A 97 0.11 -1.97 -13.49
N TYR A 98 -0.06 -2.58 -12.31
CA TYR A 98 0.10 -1.93 -11.03
C TYR A 98 0.79 -2.88 -10.05
N GLY A 99 1.84 -2.40 -9.41
CA GLY A 99 2.62 -3.11 -8.40
C GLY A 99 2.92 -2.23 -7.20
N ALA A 100 3.04 -2.84 -6.02
CA ALA A 100 3.52 -2.17 -4.81
C ALA A 100 4.01 -3.19 -3.79
N ARG A 101 4.90 -2.76 -2.90
CA ARG A 101 5.37 -3.55 -1.76
C ARG A 101 4.70 -3.07 -0.47
N MET A 102 4.10 -3.98 0.29
CA MET A 102 3.60 -3.69 1.64
C MET A 102 4.79 -3.33 2.55
N ALA A 103 4.87 -2.09 3.00
CA ALA A 103 5.99 -1.56 3.79
C ALA A 103 5.64 -1.29 5.25
N GLY A 104 4.40 -0.90 5.52
CA GLY A 104 3.94 -0.60 6.87
C GLY A 104 2.44 -0.77 7.03
N VAL A 105 1.96 -0.53 8.23
CA VAL A 105 0.54 -0.64 8.57
C VAL A 105 -0.17 0.70 8.42
N VAL A 106 -1.47 0.61 8.14
CA VAL A 106 -2.40 1.75 8.12
C VAL A 106 -3.48 1.47 9.16
N PHE A 107 -3.90 2.48 9.89
CA PHE A 107 -5.06 2.37 10.76
C PHE A 107 -6.31 2.95 10.08
N PRO A 108 -7.47 2.29 10.20
CA PRO A 108 -8.73 2.85 9.69
C PRO A 108 -8.96 4.29 10.18
N GLY A 109 -9.36 5.17 9.27
CA GLY A 109 -9.53 6.60 9.52
C GLY A 109 -8.30 7.47 9.21
N GLU A 110 -7.15 6.86 8.90
CA GLU A 110 -5.98 7.62 8.43
C GLU A 110 -6.12 8.02 6.96
N THR A 111 -5.51 9.13 6.59
CA THR A 111 -5.36 9.55 5.21
C THR A 111 -4.07 9.00 4.64
N LEU A 112 -4.15 8.39 3.47
CA LEU A 112 -3.00 7.97 2.68
C LEU A 112 -2.59 9.12 1.76
N ARG A 113 -1.31 9.40 1.65
CA ARG A 113 -0.74 10.27 0.62
C ARG A 113 -0.03 9.43 -0.41
N VAL A 114 -0.55 9.42 -1.61
CA VAL A 114 0.07 8.80 -2.78
C VAL A 114 0.94 9.85 -3.45
N THR A 115 2.24 9.58 -3.52
CA THR A 115 3.20 10.47 -4.18
C THR A 115 3.81 9.71 -5.35
N ALA A 116 3.80 10.30 -6.56
CA ALA A 116 4.26 9.63 -7.76
C ALA A 116 5.10 10.55 -8.66
N TRP A 117 6.07 9.94 -9.32
CA TRP A 117 6.99 10.55 -10.27
C TRP A 117 6.86 9.86 -11.62
N LYS A 118 6.71 10.66 -12.66
CA LYS A 118 6.66 10.17 -14.04
C LYS A 118 8.06 9.73 -14.48
N GLY A 119 8.15 8.51 -15.00
CA GLY A 119 9.31 7.94 -15.66
C GLY A 119 9.04 7.64 -17.14
N ASP A 120 9.97 6.96 -17.79
CA ASP A 120 9.87 6.64 -19.23
C ASP A 120 8.71 5.67 -19.51
N ASP A 121 8.49 4.69 -18.63
CA ASP A 121 7.51 3.61 -18.81
C ASP A 121 6.26 3.74 -17.92
N GLY A 122 5.99 4.90 -17.36
CA GLY A 122 4.86 5.10 -16.44
C GLY A 122 5.22 5.91 -15.21
N TYR A 123 4.69 5.53 -14.05
CA TYR A 123 4.92 6.23 -12.79
C TYR A 123 5.54 5.28 -11.76
N VAL A 124 6.45 5.83 -10.96
CA VAL A 124 6.99 5.21 -9.76
C VAL A 124 6.60 6.04 -8.54
N GLY A 125 6.49 5.42 -7.37
CA GLY A 125 6.06 6.19 -6.21
C GLY A 125 6.07 5.44 -4.90
N ASN A 126 5.46 6.09 -3.92
CA ASN A 126 5.20 5.52 -2.60
C ASN A 126 3.86 6.01 -2.04
N VAL A 127 3.43 5.38 -0.95
CA VAL A 127 2.26 5.80 -0.18
C VAL A 127 2.66 5.96 1.26
N THR A 128 2.39 7.12 1.81
CA THR A 128 2.71 7.46 3.20
C THR A 128 1.45 7.80 4.00
N VAL A 129 1.60 7.90 5.31
CA VAL A 129 0.58 8.39 6.23
C VAL A 129 1.08 9.69 6.84
N PRO A 130 0.64 10.87 6.36
CA PRO A 130 1.14 12.18 6.81
C PRO A 130 1.00 12.39 8.32
N ALA A 131 -0.11 11.94 8.91
CA ALA A 131 -0.37 12.07 10.35
C ALA A 131 0.60 11.26 11.24
N ARG A 132 1.43 10.40 10.67
CA ARG A 132 2.46 9.61 11.36
C ARG A 132 3.86 9.86 10.76
N ASP A 133 4.24 11.13 10.67
CA ASP A 133 5.56 11.55 10.16
C ASP A 133 5.89 10.92 8.78
N ASN A 134 4.90 10.84 7.92
CA ASN A 134 5.01 10.20 6.59
C ASN A 134 5.48 8.74 6.64
N ALA A 135 5.06 7.98 7.67
CA ALA A 135 5.32 6.55 7.74
C ALA A 135 4.89 5.85 6.44
N VAL A 136 5.79 5.07 5.84
CA VAL A 136 5.54 4.41 4.55
C VAL A 136 4.57 3.26 4.73
N ALA A 137 3.43 3.31 4.05
CA ALA A 137 2.42 2.26 3.98
C ALA A 137 2.69 1.29 2.81
N LEU A 138 2.89 1.85 1.60
CA LEU A 138 3.33 1.09 0.42
C LEU A 138 4.61 1.72 -0.14
N GLY A 139 5.61 0.89 -0.39
CA GLY A 139 6.82 1.25 -1.12
C GLY A 139 6.80 0.63 -2.51
N ASP A 140 7.78 1.03 -3.33
CA ASP A 140 8.00 0.45 -4.66
C ASP A 140 6.71 0.40 -5.50
N VAL A 141 5.96 1.50 -5.51
CA VAL A 141 4.76 1.63 -6.34
C VAL A 141 5.20 1.80 -7.79
N GLU A 142 4.65 0.96 -8.66
CA GLU A 142 4.79 1.07 -10.11
C GLU A 142 3.41 1.09 -10.75
N PHE A 143 3.19 2.00 -11.68
CA PHE A 143 1.93 2.17 -12.39
C PHE A 143 2.21 2.42 -13.87
N ARG A 144 1.61 1.62 -14.75
CA ARG A 144 1.77 1.71 -16.21
C ARG A 144 0.40 1.62 -16.89
N SER A 145 0.18 2.48 -17.85
CA SER A 145 -0.94 2.35 -18.80
C SER A 145 -0.59 1.40 -19.95
N VAL A 146 -1.60 0.89 -20.65
CA VAL A 146 -1.43 0.20 -21.95
C VAL A 146 -1.18 1.21 -23.05
#